data_9af9c6a1e2bde6689cb7710119592c02
#
_entry.id   9af9c6a1e2bde6689cb7710119592c02
#
_cell.length_a   1.000
_cell.length_b   1.000
_cell.length_c   1.000
_cell.angle_alpha   90.00
_cell.angle_beta   90.00
_cell.angle_gamma   90.00
#
_symmetry.space_group_name_H-M   'P 1'
#
loop_
_entity.id
_entity.type
_entity.pdbx_description
1 polymer ?
#
loop_
_entity_poly.entity_id
_entity_poly.type
_entity_poly.pdbx_seq_one_letter_code
_entity_poly.pdbx_strand_id
1 'polypeptide(L)'
;NKTVDKYLELLDKKQYEDLKPFAMKLGSAFQKINFLRDLKDDYQVLGRTYFPNLDMNVFNQNVKKDIEKDIEKEFKEALIGIKKLPNSSKFGVYLAYRYYVSLFNKIKKTSAHQILNERIRINNSKKITLMMGSYLQFKFTGI
;
A
#
# COMPACT_ATOMS: atom_id res chain seq x y z
N ASN A 1 -6.75 11.87 36.58
CA ASN A 1 -5.71 12.76 37.09
C ASN A 1 -5.18 13.61 35.94
N LYS A 2 -5.38 14.94 36.00
CA LYS A 2 -5.02 15.89 34.91
C LYS A 2 -3.58 15.74 34.41
N THR A 3 -2.64 15.40 35.27
CA THR A 3 -1.23 15.20 34.89
C THR A 3 -1.04 13.94 34.04
N VAL A 4 -1.69 12.85 34.42
CA VAL A 4 -1.65 11.59 33.69
C VAL A 4 -2.33 11.75 32.33
N ASP A 5 -3.51 12.39 32.31
CA ASP A 5 -4.27 12.60 31.07
C ASP A 5 -3.45 13.45 30.06
N LYS A 6 -2.80 14.51 30.55
CA LYS A 6 -1.92 15.34 29.71
C LYS A 6 -0.69 14.58 29.21
N TYR A 7 -0.13 13.69 30.04
CA TYR A 7 1.00 12.86 29.63
C TYR A 7 0.60 11.87 28.54
N LEU A 8 -0.57 11.22 28.69
CA LEU A 8 -1.10 10.31 27.68
C LEU A 8 -1.39 11.04 26.36
N GLU A 9 -1.97 12.24 26.43
CA GLU A 9 -2.23 13.07 25.24
C GLU A 9 -0.92 13.41 24.51
N LEU A 10 0.14 13.76 25.24
CA LEU A 10 1.46 14.05 24.65
C LEU A 10 2.10 12.81 24.01
N LEU A 11 1.94 11.63 24.63
CA LEU A 11 2.42 10.36 24.06
C LEU A 11 1.70 10.01 22.77
N ASP A 12 0.38 10.15 22.75
CA ASP A 12 -0.44 9.88 21.56
C ASP A 12 -0.06 10.82 20.42
N LYS A 13 0.15 12.10 20.72
CA LYS A 13 0.58 13.08 19.74
C LYS A 13 1.96 12.76 19.18
N LYS A 14 2.91 12.38 20.03
CA LYS A 14 4.25 11.98 19.61
C LYS A 14 4.19 10.74 18.73
N GLN A 15 3.43 9.73 19.11
CA GLN A 15 3.23 8.52 18.31
C GLN A 15 2.64 8.83 16.93
N TYR A 16 1.65 9.70 16.89
CA TYR A 16 1.06 10.16 15.63
C TYR A 16 2.11 10.80 14.71
N GLU A 17 2.89 11.75 15.24
CA GLU A 17 3.93 12.45 14.46
C GLU A 17 5.03 11.48 13.98
N ASP A 18 5.42 10.51 14.81
CA ASP A 18 6.43 9.51 14.48
C ASP A 18 5.96 8.55 13.37
N LEU A 19 4.66 8.22 13.34
CA LEU A 19 4.09 7.27 12.39
C LEU A 19 3.60 7.91 11.10
N LYS A 20 3.32 9.21 11.11
CA LYS A 20 2.78 9.93 9.96
C LYS A 20 3.59 9.75 8.67
N PRO A 21 4.93 9.85 8.64
CA PRO A 21 5.70 9.65 7.42
C PRO A 21 5.50 8.26 6.82
N PHE A 22 5.42 7.24 7.66
CA PHE A 22 5.19 5.86 7.21
C PHE A 22 3.78 5.65 6.65
N ALA A 23 2.78 6.27 7.29
CA ALA A 23 1.40 6.23 6.82
C ALA A 23 1.26 6.91 5.45
N MET A 24 1.96 8.01 5.23
CA MET A 24 1.99 8.69 3.93
C MET A 24 2.62 7.81 2.85
N LYS A 25 3.68 7.08 3.16
CA LYS A 25 4.29 6.11 2.22
C LYS A 25 3.34 4.97 1.88
N LEU A 26 2.64 4.44 2.88
CA LEU A 26 1.66 3.38 2.65
C LEU A 26 0.51 3.86 1.75
N GLY A 27 -0.05 5.03 2.05
CA GLY A 27 -1.10 5.64 1.24
C GLY A 27 -0.66 5.91 -0.19
N SER A 28 0.55 6.44 -0.38
CA SER A 28 1.13 6.67 -1.70
C SER A 28 1.28 5.36 -2.49
N ALA A 29 1.80 4.31 -1.87
CA ALA A 29 1.92 3.00 -2.50
C ALA A 29 0.55 2.43 -2.91
N PHE A 30 -0.44 2.51 -2.04
CA PHE A 30 -1.81 2.06 -2.34
C PHE A 30 -2.41 2.81 -3.52
N GLN A 31 -2.26 4.12 -3.57
CA GLN A 31 -2.76 4.94 -4.67
C GLN A 31 -2.10 4.60 -6.00
N LYS A 32 -0.79 4.41 -6.01
CA LYS A 32 -0.04 4.01 -7.20
C LYS A 32 -0.47 2.63 -7.72
N ILE A 33 -0.72 1.70 -6.81
CA ILE A 33 -1.22 0.37 -7.17
C ILE A 33 -2.64 0.46 -7.72
N ASN A 34 -3.51 1.23 -7.09
CA ASN A 34 -4.86 1.47 -7.60
C ASN A 34 -4.82 2.09 -9.00
N PHE A 35 -3.93 3.04 -9.22
CA PHE A 35 -3.71 3.64 -10.53
C PHE A 35 -3.35 2.58 -11.58
N LEU A 36 -2.36 1.73 -11.29
CA LEU A 36 -1.96 0.66 -12.21
C LEU A 36 -3.07 -0.37 -12.43
N ARG A 37 -3.83 -0.71 -11.38
CA ARG A 37 -4.96 -1.64 -11.47
C ARG A 37 -6.06 -1.12 -12.39
N ASP A 38 -6.35 0.17 -12.30
CA ASP A 38 -7.47 0.82 -12.98
C ASP A 38 -7.03 1.61 -14.23
N LEU A 39 -5.82 1.38 -14.71
CA LEU A 39 -5.20 2.16 -15.78
C LEU A 39 -6.04 2.18 -17.06
N LYS A 40 -6.72 1.07 -17.38
CA LYS A 40 -7.64 0.98 -18.49
C LYS A 40 -8.72 2.06 -18.45
N ASP A 41 -9.29 2.33 -17.28
CA ASP A 41 -10.43 3.23 -17.11
C ASP A 41 -10.00 4.68 -16.86
N ASP A 42 -8.85 4.87 -16.16
CA ASP A 42 -8.48 6.16 -15.58
C ASP A 42 -7.16 6.72 -16.14
N TYR A 43 -6.67 6.17 -17.24
CA TYR A 43 -5.33 6.41 -17.77
C TYR A 43 -4.92 7.88 -17.85
N GLN A 44 -5.78 8.75 -18.43
CA GLN A 44 -5.39 10.15 -18.67
C GLN A 44 -5.55 11.05 -17.44
N VAL A 45 -6.52 10.77 -16.58
CA VAL A 45 -6.86 11.64 -15.45
C VAL A 45 -5.95 11.36 -14.25
N LEU A 46 -5.91 10.10 -13.79
CA LEU A 46 -5.14 9.73 -12.60
C LEU A 46 -3.64 9.75 -12.81
N GLY A 47 -3.17 9.45 -14.02
CA GLY A 47 -1.75 9.50 -14.36
C GLY A 47 -1.13 10.86 -14.12
N ARG A 48 -1.84 11.93 -14.46
CA ARG A 48 -1.37 13.30 -14.23
C ARG A 48 -1.29 13.66 -12.75
N THR A 49 -2.18 13.10 -11.93
CA THR A 49 -2.22 13.36 -10.49
C THR A 49 -1.08 12.66 -9.75
N TYR A 50 -0.80 11.40 -10.05
CA TYR A 50 0.19 10.60 -9.32
C TYR A 50 1.60 10.69 -9.92
N PHE A 51 1.71 10.93 -11.21
CA PHE A 51 2.98 10.96 -11.93
C PHE A 51 3.03 12.17 -12.87
N PRO A 52 3.07 13.41 -12.33
CA PRO A 52 2.96 14.62 -13.16
C PRO A 52 4.14 14.80 -14.13
N ASN A 53 5.28 14.18 -13.85
CA ASN A 53 6.48 14.25 -14.69
C ASN A 53 6.58 13.15 -15.74
N LEU A 54 5.62 12.21 -15.76
CA LEU A 54 5.57 11.14 -16.76
C LEU A 54 4.68 11.53 -17.93
N ASP A 55 5.19 11.29 -19.15
CA ASP A 55 4.35 11.32 -20.33
C ASP A 55 3.51 10.03 -20.39
N MET A 56 2.28 10.12 -19.93
CA MET A 56 1.38 8.98 -19.90
C MET A 56 0.87 8.54 -21.28
N ASN A 57 1.14 9.33 -22.34
CA ASN A 57 0.86 8.89 -23.70
C ASN A 57 1.80 7.77 -24.15
N VAL A 58 2.91 7.58 -23.43
CA VAL A 58 3.92 6.56 -23.72
C VAL A 58 4.05 5.58 -22.55
N PHE A 59 2.92 5.09 -22.01
CA PHE A 59 2.96 4.04 -21.00
C PHE A 59 3.44 2.73 -21.64
N ASN A 60 4.60 2.28 -21.22
CA ASN A 60 5.25 1.06 -21.72
C ASN A 60 5.84 0.26 -20.56
N GLN A 61 6.49 -0.86 -20.87
CA GLN A 61 7.07 -1.74 -19.84
C GLN A 61 8.16 -1.05 -19.00
N ASN A 62 8.93 -0.12 -19.57
CA ASN A 62 9.96 0.61 -18.83
C ASN A 62 9.33 1.59 -17.83
N VAL A 63 8.32 2.33 -18.25
CA VAL A 63 7.56 3.24 -17.36
C VAL A 63 6.91 2.45 -16.24
N LYS A 64 6.29 1.32 -16.56
CA LYS A 64 5.70 0.42 -15.57
C LYS A 64 6.73 -0.04 -14.53
N LYS A 65 7.90 -0.46 -14.95
CA LYS A 65 8.98 -0.89 -14.04
C LYS A 65 9.47 0.24 -13.14
N ASP A 66 9.55 1.47 -13.62
CA ASP A 66 9.95 2.61 -12.82
C ASP A 66 8.93 2.88 -11.71
N ILE A 67 7.64 2.81 -12.02
CA ILE A 67 6.55 2.93 -11.04
C ILE A 67 6.63 1.79 -10.01
N GLU A 68 6.88 0.57 -10.45
CA GLU A 68 7.02 -0.59 -9.57
C GLU A 68 8.18 -0.43 -8.58
N LYS A 69 9.30 0.13 -9.00
CA LYS A 69 10.43 0.42 -8.11
C LYS A 69 10.06 1.42 -7.01
N ASP A 70 9.31 2.46 -7.35
CA ASP A 70 8.83 3.43 -6.38
C ASP A 70 7.89 2.77 -5.36
N ILE A 71 6.98 1.93 -5.83
CA ILE A 71 6.05 1.20 -4.95
C ILE A 71 6.81 0.27 -4.01
N GLU A 72 7.79 -0.48 -4.50
CA GLU A 72 8.60 -1.38 -3.67
C GLU A 72 9.33 -0.63 -2.56
N LYS A 73 9.92 0.52 -2.89
CA LYS A 73 10.59 1.37 -1.91
C LYS A 73 9.61 1.88 -0.85
N GLU A 74 8.46 2.39 -1.28
CA GLU A 74 7.43 2.89 -0.37
C GLU A 74 6.89 1.78 0.55
N PHE A 75 6.69 0.58 0.05
CA PHE A 75 6.26 -0.57 0.87
C PHE A 75 7.29 -0.96 1.92
N LYS A 76 8.57 -0.95 1.59
CA LYS A 76 9.63 -1.25 2.58
C LYS A 76 9.63 -0.21 3.71
N GLU A 77 9.50 1.06 3.37
CA GLU A 77 9.42 2.12 4.36
C GLU A 77 8.15 2.03 5.20
N ALA A 78 7.00 1.79 4.55
CA ALA A 78 5.72 1.67 5.23
C ALA A 78 5.68 0.49 6.22
N LEU A 79 6.30 -0.64 5.89
CA LEU A 79 6.34 -1.80 6.77
C LEU A 79 7.03 -1.51 8.09
N ILE A 80 8.04 -0.67 8.09
CA ILE A 80 8.71 -0.20 9.32
C ILE A 80 7.68 0.46 10.26
N GLY A 81 6.84 1.31 9.71
CA GLY A 81 5.78 1.98 10.49
C GLY A 81 4.70 1.02 10.95
N ILE A 82 4.29 0.07 10.11
CA ILE A 82 3.28 -0.94 10.47
C ILE A 82 3.73 -1.75 11.69
N LYS A 83 5.00 -2.15 11.73
CA LYS A 83 5.56 -2.90 12.87
C LYS A 83 5.53 -2.11 14.18
N LYS A 84 5.51 -0.80 14.12
CA LYS A 84 5.46 0.10 15.28
C LYS A 84 4.04 0.41 15.75
N LEU A 85 3.02 0.01 15.02
CA LEU A 85 1.62 0.25 15.40
C LEU A 85 1.23 -0.52 16.66
N PRO A 86 0.30 0.03 17.47
CA PRO A 86 -0.34 -0.72 18.54
C PRO A 86 -1.04 -1.98 17.99
N ASN A 87 -1.08 -3.05 18.78
CA ASN A 87 -1.71 -4.31 18.35
C ASN A 87 -3.18 -4.15 17.97
N SER A 88 -3.89 -3.19 18.59
CA SER A 88 -5.29 -2.90 18.28
C SER A 88 -5.55 -2.49 16.83
N SER A 89 -4.58 -1.81 16.19
CA SER A 89 -4.68 -1.35 14.79
C SER A 89 -3.75 -2.08 13.83
N LYS A 90 -2.71 -2.70 14.33
CA LYS A 90 -1.66 -3.34 13.51
C LYS A 90 -2.21 -4.42 12.58
N PHE A 91 -3.08 -5.28 13.08
CA PHE A 91 -3.62 -6.39 12.27
C PHE A 91 -4.40 -5.88 11.05
N GLY A 92 -5.30 -4.92 11.23
CA GLY A 92 -6.10 -4.38 10.14
C GLY A 92 -5.25 -3.70 9.06
N VAL A 93 -4.27 -2.89 9.49
CA VAL A 93 -3.35 -2.20 8.57
C VAL A 93 -2.45 -3.21 7.85
N TYR A 94 -1.93 -4.19 8.57
CA TYR A 94 -1.09 -5.25 7.99
C TYR A 94 -1.88 -6.12 7.00
N LEU A 95 -3.14 -6.41 7.29
CA LEU A 95 -4.02 -7.14 6.37
C LEU A 95 -4.21 -6.38 5.05
N ALA A 96 -4.48 -5.07 5.14
CA ALA A 96 -4.56 -4.21 3.95
C ALA A 96 -3.23 -4.19 3.18
N TYR A 97 -2.11 -4.06 3.87
CA TYR A 97 -0.77 -4.14 3.30
C TYR A 97 -0.57 -5.45 2.54
N ARG A 98 -0.90 -6.58 3.15
CA ARG A 98 -0.77 -7.91 2.51
C ARG A 98 -1.63 -8.05 1.26
N TYR A 99 -2.85 -7.53 1.31
CA TYR A 99 -3.74 -7.51 0.15
C TYR A 99 -3.11 -6.72 -1.01
N TYR A 100 -2.62 -5.53 -0.74
CA TYR A 100 -1.99 -4.69 -1.76
C TYR A 100 -0.67 -5.25 -2.27
N VAL A 101 0.14 -5.88 -1.44
CA VAL A 101 1.33 -6.60 -1.88
C VAL A 101 0.97 -7.72 -2.84
N SER A 102 -0.08 -8.48 -2.55
CA SER A 102 -0.56 -9.54 -3.45
C SER A 102 -1.07 -9.00 -4.79
N LEU A 103 -1.82 -7.89 -4.76
CA LEU A 103 -2.27 -7.20 -5.96
C LEU A 103 -1.06 -6.68 -6.76
N PHE A 104 -0.10 -6.09 -6.09
CA PHE A 104 1.14 -5.60 -6.70
C PHE A 104 1.94 -6.72 -7.37
N ASN A 105 2.07 -7.87 -6.70
CA ASN A 105 2.74 -9.03 -7.28
C ASN A 105 2.05 -9.50 -8.57
N LYS A 106 0.73 -9.46 -8.62
CA LYS A 106 -0.02 -9.78 -9.83
C LYS A 106 0.23 -8.75 -10.94
N ILE A 107 0.25 -7.47 -10.59
CA ILE A 107 0.56 -6.37 -11.52
C ILE A 107 1.98 -6.53 -12.09
N LYS A 108 2.96 -6.88 -11.27
CA LYS A 108 4.35 -7.11 -11.73
C LYS A 108 4.46 -8.21 -12.78
N LYS A 109 3.63 -9.24 -12.65
CA LYS A 109 3.58 -10.37 -13.61
C LYS A 109 2.76 -10.07 -14.87
N THR A 110 2.04 -8.96 -14.90
CA THR A 110 1.18 -8.56 -16.01
C THR A 110 1.92 -7.53 -16.87
N SER A 111 1.92 -7.71 -18.19
CA SER A 111 2.58 -6.76 -19.09
C SER A 111 1.88 -5.40 -19.10
N ALA A 112 2.61 -4.34 -19.46
CA ALA A 112 2.05 -3.00 -19.62
C ALA A 112 0.88 -3.00 -20.62
N HIS A 113 1.00 -3.76 -21.71
CA HIS A 113 -0.07 -3.89 -22.70
C HIS A 113 -1.34 -4.50 -22.09
N GLN A 114 -1.21 -5.56 -21.30
CA GLN A 114 -2.35 -6.19 -20.64
C GLN A 114 -3.01 -5.26 -19.62
N ILE A 115 -2.22 -4.50 -18.86
CA ILE A 115 -2.75 -3.53 -17.88
C ILE A 115 -3.60 -2.46 -18.57
N LEU A 116 -3.21 -2.00 -19.75
CA LEU A 116 -3.97 -1.04 -20.54
C LEU A 116 -5.31 -1.59 -21.05
N ASN A 117 -5.43 -2.89 -21.19
CA ASN A 117 -6.62 -3.55 -21.76
C ASN A 117 -7.52 -4.24 -20.72
N GLU A 118 -7.00 -4.57 -19.55
CA GLU A 118 -7.69 -5.35 -18.53
C GLU A 118 -7.53 -4.74 -17.13
N ARG A 119 -8.60 -4.78 -16.35
CA ARG A 119 -8.53 -4.44 -14.93
C ARG A 119 -8.01 -5.64 -14.15
N ILE A 120 -6.95 -5.44 -13.36
CA ILE A 120 -6.36 -6.51 -12.54
C ILE A 120 -7.19 -6.70 -11.27
N ARG A 121 -7.49 -7.96 -10.95
CA ARG A 121 -8.27 -8.34 -9.77
C ARG A 121 -7.65 -9.52 -9.03
N ILE A 122 -7.83 -9.55 -7.72
CA ILE A 122 -7.56 -10.72 -6.90
C ILE A 122 -8.88 -11.45 -6.67
N ASN A 123 -8.90 -12.75 -6.88
CA ASN A 123 -10.11 -13.56 -6.68
C ASN A 123 -10.45 -13.69 -5.18
N ASN A 124 -11.70 -14.03 -4.88
CA ASN A 124 -12.21 -14.14 -3.51
C ASN A 124 -11.51 -15.23 -2.69
N SER A 125 -11.17 -16.36 -3.28
CA SER A 125 -10.44 -17.45 -2.62
C SER A 125 -9.08 -16.96 -2.11
N LYS A 126 -8.36 -16.20 -2.93
CA LYS A 126 -7.06 -15.64 -2.53
C LYS A 126 -7.20 -14.58 -1.45
N LYS A 127 -8.25 -13.76 -1.50
CA LYS A 127 -8.54 -12.76 -0.44
C LYS A 127 -8.73 -13.45 0.90
N ILE A 128 -9.52 -14.52 0.96
CA ILE A 128 -9.76 -15.31 2.17
C ILE A 128 -8.45 -15.95 2.66
N THR A 129 -7.67 -16.54 1.79
CA THR A 129 -6.37 -17.14 2.13
C THR A 129 -5.42 -16.10 2.73
N LEU A 130 -5.33 -14.91 2.15
CA LEU A 130 -4.52 -13.82 2.67
C LEU A 130 -4.98 -13.37 4.06
N MET A 131 -6.29 -13.28 4.27
CA MET A 131 -6.86 -12.88 5.56
C MET A 131 -6.51 -13.91 6.64
N MET A 132 -6.72 -15.19 6.39
CA MET A 132 -6.41 -16.27 7.33
C MET A 132 -4.91 -16.38 7.61
N GLY A 133 -4.09 -16.34 6.59
CA GLY A 133 -2.63 -16.39 6.74
C GLY A 133 -2.08 -15.19 7.52
N SER A 134 -2.60 -14.01 7.27
CA SER A 134 -2.21 -12.79 7.99
C SER A 134 -2.64 -12.82 9.45
N TYR A 135 -3.83 -13.35 9.75
CA TYR A 135 -4.30 -13.52 11.11
C TYR A 135 -3.43 -14.51 11.90
N LEU A 136 -3.11 -15.66 11.31
CA LEU A 136 -2.25 -16.64 11.95
C LEU A 136 -0.84 -16.10 12.20
N GLN A 137 -0.27 -15.41 11.23
CA GLN A 137 1.02 -14.76 11.39
C GLN A 137 0.99 -13.73 12.53
N PHE A 138 0.00 -12.88 12.56
CA PHE A 138 -0.15 -11.87 13.61
C PHE A 138 -0.28 -12.50 15.00
N LYS A 139 -1.09 -13.57 15.14
CA LYS A 139 -1.38 -14.20 16.42
C LYS A 139 -0.18 -15.01 16.96
N PHE A 140 0.53 -15.74 16.10
CA PHE A 140 1.54 -16.70 16.53
C PHE A 140 2.97 -16.19 16.45
N THR A 141 3.31 -15.37 15.47
CA THR A 141 4.69 -14.87 15.27
C THR A 141 4.84 -13.37 15.52
N GLY A 142 3.72 -12.65 15.53
CA GLY A 142 3.74 -11.19 15.54
C GLY A 142 4.25 -10.61 14.24
N ILE A 143 4.30 -9.30 14.18
CA ILE A 143 4.84 -8.56 13.04
C ILE A 143 5.86 -7.53 13.55
#